data_d14a1129a177ab319c6d440bcb3a6c0d
#
_entry.id   d14a1129a177ab319c6d440bcb3a6c0d
#
_cell.length_a   1.000
_cell.length_b   1.000
_cell.length_c   1.000
_cell.angle_alpha   90.00
_cell.angle_beta   90.00
_cell.angle_gamma   90.00
#
_symmetry.space_group_name_H-M   'P 1'
#
loop_
_entity.id
_entity.type
_entity.pdbx_description
1 polymer ?
#
loop_
_entity_poly.entity_id
_entity_poly.type
_entity_poly.pdbx_seq_one_letter_code
_entity_poly.pdbx_strand_id
1 'polypeptide(L)'
;MSARERFFRKVQLKNDRQSSDIKSADAEVRAFCSRMDLLAQQISQWFAGSGIEVTLTTKHIHDLSTVGYSLNSGIYRYDITAIRLQNGDRSVSILPEQLWNGAETGIVALHVEAPGFRLVFYLSMAPETGWLIRREYQSAKDNVLMTEERFFEAVDRLA
;
A
#
# COMPACT_ATOMS: atom_id res chain seq x y z
N MET A 1 -9.57 -10.10 -44.85
CA MET A 1 -8.76 -10.82 -43.82
C MET A 1 -9.32 -12.24 -43.67
N SER A 2 -8.46 -13.25 -43.73
CA SER A 2 -8.88 -14.65 -43.56
C SER A 2 -9.21 -14.97 -42.09
N ALA A 3 -9.96 -16.05 -41.87
CA ALA A 3 -10.23 -16.51 -40.51
C ALA A 3 -8.97 -16.88 -39.76
N ARG A 4 -7.96 -17.43 -40.46
CA ARG A 4 -6.65 -17.76 -39.89
C ARG A 4 -5.92 -16.52 -39.39
N GLU A 5 -5.91 -15.45 -40.17
CA GLU A 5 -5.25 -14.19 -39.80
C GLU A 5 -5.90 -13.56 -38.57
N ARG A 6 -7.23 -13.59 -38.51
CA ARG A 6 -7.98 -13.10 -37.35
C ARG A 6 -7.66 -13.89 -36.08
N PHE A 7 -7.54 -15.19 -36.21
CA PHE A 7 -7.20 -16.07 -35.08
C PHE A 7 -5.80 -15.77 -34.55
N PHE A 8 -4.79 -15.69 -35.44
CA PHE A 8 -3.42 -15.37 -35.02
C PHE A 8 -3.31 -13.99 -34.37
N ARG A 9 -4.03 -13.03 -34.88
CA ARG A 9 -4.08 -11.68 -34.30
C ARG A 9 -4.64 -11.70 -32.87
N LYS A 10 -5.70 -12.47 -32.63
CA LYS A 10 -6.29 -12.62 -31.28
C LYS A 10 -5.31 -13.25 -30.32
N VAL A 11 -4.60 -14.28 -30.71
CA VAL A 11 -3.59 -14.95 -29.88
C VAL A 11 -2.47 -13.98 -29.51
N GLN A 12 -1.98 -13.22 -30.49
CA GLN A 12 -0.94 -12.24 -30.25
C GLN A 12 -1.37 -11.13 -29.29
N LEU A 13 -2.55 -10.60 -29.46
CA LEU A 13 -3.11 -9.58 -28.55
C LEU A 13 -3.23 -10.11 -27.12
N LYS A 14 -3.66 -11.35 -26.94
CA LYS A 14 -3.73 -11.98 -25.62
C LYS A 14 -2.35 -12.13 -24.99
N ASN A 15 -1.36 -12.55 -25.74
CA ASN A 15 0.02 -12.68 -25.26
C ASN A 15 0.61 -11.33 -24.88
N ASP A 16 0.37 -10.29 -25.68
CA ASP A 16 0.83 -8.94 -25.41
C ASP A 16 0.19 -8.39 -24.11
N ARG A 17 -1.09 -8.66 -23.88
CA ARG A 17 -1.78 -8.28 -22.63
C ARG A 17 -1.15 -8.97 -21.43
N GLN A 18 -0.86 -10.26 -21.49
CA GLN A 18 -0.23 -10.98 -20.39
C GLN A 18 1.15 -10.42 -20.06
N SER A 19 1.94 -10.10 -21.07
CA SER A 19 3.25 -9.46 -20.89
C SER A 19 3.13 -8.09 -20.26
N SER A 20 2.16 -7.30 -20.66
CA SER A 20 1.87 -5.98 -20.09
C SER A 20 1.45 -6.07 -18.63
N ASP A 21 0.58 -7.03 -18.29
CA ASP A 21 0.10 -7.24 -16.92
C ASP A 21 1.25 -7.63 -15.98
N ILE A 22 2.15 -8.51 -16.42
CA ILE A 22 3.34 -8.91 -15.65
C ILE A 22 4.24 -7.69 -15.39
N LYS A 23 4.52 -6.88 -16.41
CA LYS A 23 5.29 -5.65 -16.29
C LYS A 23 4.60 -4.64 -15.38
N SER A 24 3.27 -4.57 -15.44
CA SER A 24 2.46 -3.69 -14.60
C SER A 24 2.59 -4.05 -13.12
N ALA A 25 2.55 -5.34 -12.78
CA ALA A 25 2.72 -5.81 -11.41
C ALA A 25 4.09 -5.41 -10.84
N ASP A 26 5.17 -5.60 -11.59
CA ASP A 26 6.51 -5.23 -11.17
C ASP A 26 6.63 -3.71 -10.95
N ALA A 27 6.14 -2.91 -11.89
CA ALA A 27 6.12 -1.45 -11.78
C ALA A 27 5.28 -0.98 -10.57
N GLU A 28 4.14 -1.61 -10.34
CA GLU A 28 3.26 -1.28 -9.21
C GLU A 28 3.92 -1.61 -7.86
N VAL A 29 4.62 -2.74 -7.76
CA VAL A 29 5.37 -3.09 -6.54
C VAL A 29 6.47 -2.06 -6.27
N ARG A 30 7.21 -1.65 -7.30
CA ARG A 30 8.24 -0.61 -7.17
C ARG A 30 7.64 0.71 -6.71
N ALA A 31 6.50 1.09 -7.29
CA ALA A 31 5.79 2.30 -6.90
C ALA A 31 5.33 2.22 -5.43
N PHE A 32 4.82 1.07 -5.01
CA PHE A 32 4.39 0.84 -3.64
C PHE A 32 5.55 0.99 -2.66
N CYS A 33 6.67 0.34 -2.93
CA CYS A 33 7.88 0.45 -2.09
C CYS A 33 8.39 1.90 -2.03
N SER A 34 8.45 2.58 -3.17
CA SER A 34 8.90 3.97 -3.25
C SER A 34 7.98 4.91 -2.47
N ARG A 35 6.66 4.74 -2.58
CA ARG A 35 5.70 5.57 -1.83
C ARG A 35 5.77 5.33 -0.33
N MET A 36 6.05 4.10 0.10
CA MET A 36 6.26 3.83 1.53
C MET A 36 7.50 4.53 2.06
N ASP A 37 8.58 4.56 1.29
CA ASP A 37 9.79 5.29 1.67
C ASP A 37 9.54 6.78 1.77
N LEU A 38 8.80 7.36 0.83
CA LEU A 38 8.41 8.77 0.87
C LEU A 38 7.51 9.08 2.07
N LEU A 39 6.55 8.20 2.36
CA LEU A 39 5.69 8.35 3.53
C LEU A 39 6.49 8.31 4.83
N ALA A 40 7.46 7.40 4.91
CA ALA A 40 8.34 7.30 6.07
C ALA A 40 9.14 8.59 6.28
N GLN A 41 9.69 9.18 5.21
CA GLN A 41 10.39 10.45 5.28
C GLN A 41 9.47 11.59 5.72
N GLN A 42 8.27 11.65 5.16
CA GLN A 42 7.28 12.66 5.48
C GLN A 42 6.84 12.59 6.95
N ILE A 43 6.56 11.38 7.43
CA ILE A 43 6.20 11.16 8.84
C ILE A 43 7.35 11.52 9.77
N SER A 44 8.57 11.14 9.42
CA SER A 44 9.75 11.51 10.21
C SER A 44 9.90 13.02 10.33
N GLN A 45 9.62 13.76 9.27
CA GLN A 45 9.63 15.23 9.28
C GLN A 45 8.51 15.81 10.15
N TRP A 46 7.29 15.25 10.03
CA TRP A 46 6.14 15.72 10.80
C TRP A 46 6.33 15.58 12.31
N PHE A 47 7.01 14.52 12.74
CA PHE A 47 7.22 14.24 14.17
C PHE A 47 8.57 14.70 14.69
N ALA A 48 9.40 15.34 13.88
CA ALA A 48 10.68 15.87 14.31
C ALA A 48 10.47 16.89 15.45
N GLY A 49 11.18 16.69 16.57
CA GLY A 49 11.10 17.56 17.72
C GLY A 49 9.88 17.34 18.64
N SER A 50 9.00 16.38 18.30
CA SER A 50 7.80 16.09 19.12
C SER A 50 8.09 15.23 20.34
N GLY A 51 9.23 14.56 20.39
CA GLY A 51 9.53 13.56 21.42
C GLY A 51 8.92 12.18 21.13
N ILE A 52 8.13 12.03 20.06
CA ILE A 52 7.59 10.74 19.63
C ILE A 52 8.67 9.98 18.88
N GLU A 53 8.89 8.72 19.29
CA GLU A 53 9.89 7.86 18.66
C GLU A 53 9.34 7.32 17.33
N VAL A 54 10.11 7.53 16.25
CA VAL A 54 9.80 7.03 14.91
C VAL A 54 10.79 5.92 14.58
N THR A 55 10.28 4.71 14.35
CA THR A 55 11.09 3.54 14.00
C THR A 55 10.70 3.04 12.63
N LEU A 56 11.68 2.86 11.74
CA LEU A 56 11.50 2.28 10.43
C LEU A 56 12.05 0.86 10.42
N THR A 57 11.26 -0.06 9.89
CA THR A 57 11.65 -1.47 9.77
C THR A 57 11.41 -1.94 8.35
N THR A 58 12.01 -3.07 8.00
CA THR A 58 11.77 -3.73 6.71
C THR A 58 10.83 -4.90 6.92
N LYS A 59 9.73 -4.92 6.18
CA LYS A 59 8.78 -6.03 6.18
C LYS A 59 9.00 -6.87 4.92
N HIS A 60 9.09 -8.19 5.09
CA HIS A 60 9.22 -9.14 3.99
C HIS A 60 7.82 -9.64 3.62
N ILE A 61 7.36 -9.35 2.39
CA ILE A 61 6.02 -9.70 1.94
C ILE A 61 6.08 -10.81 0.90
N HIS A 62 5.28 -11.87 1.13
CA HIS A 62 4.91 -12.85 0.11
C HIS A 62 3.50 -12.49 -0.33
N ASP A 63 3.38 -11.80 -1.47
CA ASP A 63 2.14 -11.14 -1.84
C ASP A 63 1.24 -12.04 -2.69
N LEU A 64 0.26 -12.65 -2.03
CA LEU A 64 -0.72 -13.52 -2.68
C LEU A 64 -1.64 -12.76 -3.64
N SER A 65 -1.78 -11.44 -3.48
CA SER A 65 -2.60 -10.64 -4.38
C SER A 65 -2.02 -10.56 -5.79
N THR A 66 -0.73 -10.89 -5.95
CA THR A 66 -0.04 -10.87 -7.25
C THR A 66 -0.04 -12.22 -7.97
N VAL A 67 -0.73 -13.22 -7.43
CA VAL A 67 -0.83 -14.55 -8.05
C VAL A 67 -1.35 -14.43 -9.48
N GLY A 68 -0.63 -15.04 -10.44
CA GLY A 68 -0.95 -14.93 -11.86
C GLY A 68 -0.26 -13.76 -12.58
N TYR A 69 0.38 -12.85 -11.83
CA TYR A 69 1.09 -11.69 -12.39
C TYR A 69 2.60 -11.75 -12.17
N SER A 70 3.10 -12.80 -11.53
CA SER A 70 4.53 -13.07 -11.33
C SER A 70 5.03 -14.12 -12.31
N LEU A 71 6.27 -13.93 -12.79
CA LEU A 71 6.88 -14.81 -13.81
C LEU A 71 7.20 -16.22 -13.29
N ASN A 72 7.51 -16.40 -12.00
CA ASN A 72 8.12 -17.63 -11.51
C ASN A 72 7.19 -18.54 -10.71
N SER A 73 6.43 -18.04 -9.77
CA SER A 73 5.66 -18.84 -8.83
C SER A 73 4.24 -18.37 -8.61
N GLY A 74 3.83 -17.33 -9.31
CA GLY A 74 2.56 -16.66 -9.06
C GLY A 74 2.53 -15.82 -7.78
N ILE A 75 3.60 -15.84 -6.99
CA ILE A 75 3.71 -15.06 -5.76
C ILE A 75 4.91 -14.10 -5.89
N TYR A 76 4.64 -12.81 -5.78
CA TYR A 76 5.69 -11.80 -5.75
C TYR A 76 6.20 -11.64 -4.31
N ARG A 77 7.53 -11.66 -4.16
CA ARG A 77 8.19 -11.44 -2.87
C ARG A 77 8.95 -10.14 -2.93
N TYR A 78 8.75 -9.29 -1.94
CA TYR A 78 9.44 -8.01 -1.88
C TYR A 78 9.59 -7.52 -0.45
N ASP A 79 10.57 -6.63 -0.26
CA ASP A 79 10.82 -5.96 1.00
C ASP A 79 10.29 -4.54 0.92
N ILE A 80 9.59 -4.11 1.94
CA ILE A 80 8.95 -2.80 1.99
C ILE A 80 9.07 -2.19 3.38
N THR A 81 9.20 -0.87 3.44
CA THR A 81 9.33 -0.15 4.69
C THR A 81 8.03 -0.14 5.48
N ALA A 82 8.12 -0.51 6.75
CA ALA A 82 7.04 -0.35 7.74
C ALA A 82 7.45 0.72 8.75
N ILE A 83 6.46 1.40 9.33
CA ILE A 83 6.68 2.55 10.19
C ILE A 83 6.01 2.29 11.54
N ARG A 84 6.70 2.62 12.63
CA ARG A 84 6.13 2.59 13.97
C ARG A 84 6.38 3.90 14.68
N LEU A 85 5.35 4.44 15.29
CA LEU A 85 5.41 5.62 16.17
C LEU A 85 5.11 5.16 17.58
N GLN A 86 5.91 5.62 18.54
CA GLN A 86 5.77 5.23 19.94
C GLN A 86 5.78 6.47 20.83
N ASN A 87 4.79 6.55 21.72
CA ASN A 87 4.71 7.59 22.74
C ASN A 87 4.26 6.94 24.05
N GLY A 88 5.24 6.47 24.85
CA GLY A 88 4.97 5.74 26.09
C GLY A 88 4.22 4.44 25.80
N ASP A 89 3.03 4.30 26.35
CA ASP A 89 2.15 3.14 26.18
C ASP A 89 1.20 3.26 24.97
N ARG A 90 1.38 4.27 24.14
CA ARG A 90 0.61 4.52 22.93
C ARG A 90 1.45 4.31 21.69
N SER A 91 0.89 3.74 20.66
CA SER A 91 1.62 3.46 19.43
C SER A 91 0.74 3.58 18.19
N VAL A 92 1.41 3.87 17.08
CA VAL A 92 0.84 3.79 15.73
C VAL A 92 1.73 2.90 14.90
N SER A 93 1.15 1.90 14.25
CA SER A 93 1.86 1.01 13.34
C SER A 93 1.31 1.18 11.93
N ILE A 94 2.18 1.41 10.97
CA ILE A 94 1.83 1.58 9.56
C ILE A 94 2.48 0.43 8.81
N LEU A 95 1.65 -0.58 8.47
CA LEU A 95 2.11 -1.89 8.02
C LEU A 95 1.59 -2.18 6.61
N PRO A 96 2.46 -2.17 5.59
CA PRO A 96 2.06 -2.63 4.25
C PRO A 96 1.61 -4.09 4.30
N GLU A 97 0.53 -4.42 3.59
CA GLU A 97 -0.03 -5.76 3.59
C GLU A 97 0.06 -6.47 2.25
N GLN A 98 -0.43 -5.82 1.18
CA GLN A 98 -0.48 -6.41 -0.15
C GLN A 98 -0.64 -5.34 -1.22
N LEU A 99 -0.36 -5.71 -2.47
CA LEU A 99 -0.42 -4.77 -3.60
C LEU A 99 -1.85 -4.48 -4.04
N TRP A 100 -2.68 -5.52 -4.18
CA TRP A 100 -4.03 -5.36 -4.72
C TRP A 100 -5.11 -5.91 -3.80
N ASN A 101 -6.23 -5.15 -3.72
CA ASN A 101 -7.45 -5.58 -3.06
C ASN A 101 -8.64 -4.94 -3.80
N GLY A 102 -9.22 -5.68 -4.76
CA GLY A 102 -10.27 -5.14 -5.61
C GLY A 102 -9.78 -3.94 -6.41
N ALA A 103 -10.43 -2.80 -6.25
CA ALA A 103 -10.06 -1.55 -6.93
C ALA A 103 -8.93 -0.79 -6.23
N GLU A 104 -8.54 -1.21 -5.04
CA GLU A 104 -7.49 -0.55 -4.27
C GLU A 104 -6.12 -1.13 -4.58
N THR A 105 -5.10 -0.28 -4.64
CA THR A 105 -3.72 -0.66 -4.92
C THR A 105 -2.80 -0.15 -3.80
N GLY A 106 -1.85 -1.00 -3.37
CA GLY A 106 -0.91 -0.64 -2.31
C GLY A 106 -1.59 -0.53 -0.95
N ILE A 107 -2.05 -1.66 -0.41
CA ILE A 107 -2.85 -1.71 0.81
C ILE A 107 -1.95 -1.66 2.04
N VAL A 108 -2.22 -0.70 2.93
CA VAL A 108 -1.46 -0.47 4.15
C VAL A 108 -2.43 -0.37 5.33
N ALA A 109 -2.18 -1.14 6.39
CA ALA A 109 -2.95 -1.03 7.62
C ALA A 109 -2.29 -0.01 8.55
N LEU A 110 -3.10 0.89 9.10
CA LEU A 110 -2.69 1.87 10.10
C LEU A 110 -3.40 1.55 11.41
N HIS A 111 -2.65 1.04 12.39
CA HIS A 111 -3.17 0.68 13.70
C HIS A 111 -2.83 1.76 14.72
N VAL A 112 -3.84 2.28 15.39
CA VAL A 112 -3.68 3.23 16.49
C VAL A 112 -4.03 2.50 17.78
N GLU A 113 -3.10 2.39 18.72
CA GLU A 113 -3.28 1.67 19.96
C GLU A 113 -2.92 2.53 21.16
N ALA A 114 -3.80 2.53 22.16
CA ALA A 114 -3.64 3.17 23.46
C ALA A 114 -4.29 2.27 24.50
N PRO A 115 -4.05 2.47 25.82
CA PRO A 115 -4.69 1.66 26.84
C PRO A 115 -6.21 1.62 26.71
N GLY A 116 -6.77 0.40 26.52
CA GLY A 116 -8.20 0.20 26.32
C GLY A 116 -8.78 0.72 25.02
N PHE A 117 -7.93 1.07 24.04
CA PHE A 117 -8.35 1.66 22.77
C PHE A 117 -7.60 1.04 21.59
N ARG A 118 -8.33 0.73 20.54
CA ARG A 118 -7.76 0.28 19.26
C ARG A 118 -8.59 0.81 18.11
N LEU A 119 -7.92 1.39 17.12
CA LEU A 119 -8.56 1.91 15.92
C LEU A 119 -7.72 1.52 14.71
N VAL A 120 -8.36 1.09 13.64
CA VAL A 120 -7.68 0.66 12.40
C VAL A 120 -8.20 1.46 11.22
N PHE A 121 -7.27 1.97 10.44
CA PHE A 121 -7.53 2.57 9.13
C PHE A 121 -6.82 1.76 8.05
N TYR A 122 -7.31 1.85 6.83
CA TYR A 122 -6.59 1.35 5.65
C TYR A 122 -6.19 2.49 4.75
N LEU A 123 -4.94 2.43 4.30
CA LEU A 123 -4.41 3.32 3.27
C LEU A 123 -4.29 2.56 1.97
N SER A 124 -4.49 3.26 0.86
CA SER A 124 -4.19 2.75 -0.47
C SER A 124 -3.55 3.86 -1.30
N MET A 125 -2.80 3.49 -2.34
CA MET A 125 -2.14 4.49 -3.18
C MET A 125 -3.15 5.32 -3.95
N ALA A 126 -3.04 6.65 -3.85
CA ALA A 126 -3.79 7.57 -4.68
C ALA A 126 -3.27 7.50 -6.14
N PRO A 127 -4.11 7.87 -7.15
CA PRO A 127 -3.76 7.67 -8.56
C PRO A 127 -2.42 8.24 -9.01
N GLU A 128 -2.04 9.41 -8.57
CA GLU A 128 -0.78 10.05 -8.99
C GLU A 128 0.26 10.05 -7.90
N THR A 129 -0.03 10.69 -6.79
CA THR A 129 0.85 10.75 -5.62
C THR A 129 0.01 10.68 -4.35
N GLY A 130 0.66 10.35 -3.24
CA GLY A 130 0.01 10.33 -1.93
C GLY A 130 -0.82 9.09 -1.68
N TRP A 131 -1.70 9.22 -0.72
CA TRP A 131 -2.47 8.09 -0.18
C TRP A 131 -3.94 8.46 -0.02
N LEU A 132 -4.79 7.44 -0.14
CA LEU A 132 -6.19 7.49 0.25
C LEU A 132 -6.30 6.83 1.62
N ILE A 133 -7.27 7.26 2.43
CA ILE A 133 -7.51 6.72 3.78
C ILE A 133 -9.00 6.45 3.98
N ARG A 134 -9.30 5.35 4.67
CA ARG A 134 -10.63 4.98 5.11
C ARG A 134 -10.58 4.24 6.44
N ARG A 135 -11.70 4.18 7.12
CA ARG A 135 -11.85 3.33 8.31
C ARG A 135 -11.93 1.86 7.90
N GLU A 136 -11.56 0.96 8.83
CA GLU A 136 -11.59 -0.49 8.60
C GLU A 136 -12.95 -0.99 8.11
N TYR A 137 -14.04 -0.48 8.67
CA TYR A 137 -15.40 -0.89 8.32
C TYR A 137 -15.95 -0.25 7.05
N GLN A 138 -15.25 0.70 6.47
CA GLN A 138 -15.64 1.37 5.23
C GLN A 138 -15.12 0.60 4.02
N SER A 139 -15.69 0.89 2.85
CA SER A 139 -15.25 0.30 1.58
C SER A 139 -14.42 1.30 0.77
N ALA A 140 -13.87 0.83 -0.36
CA ALA A 140 -13.05 1.65 -1.24
C ALA A 140 -13.74 2.94 -1.71
N LYS A 141 -15.07 2.92 -1.89
CA LYS A 141 -15.86 4.11 -2.28
C LYS A 141 -15.85 5.22 -1.22
N ASP A 142 -15.50 4.89 0.02
CA ASP A 142 -15.46 5.85 1.14
C ASP A 142 -14.06 6.45 1.31
N ASN A 143 -13.09 6.05 0.49
CA ASN A 143 -11.74 6.59 0.54
C ASN A 143 -11.74 8.11 0.32
N VAL A 144 -10.95 8.79 1.14
CA VAL A 144 -10.67 10.22 0.98
C VAL A 144 -9.15 10.43 0.88
N LEU A 145 -8.73 11.51 0.24
CA LEU A 145 -7.31 11.83 0.16
C LEU A 145 -6.75 12.09 1.57
N MET A 146 -5.67 11.40 1.93
CA MET A 146 -4.98 11.59 3.19
C MET A 146 -4.13 12.86 3.12
N THR A 147 -4.54 13.88 3.86
CA THR A 147 -3.77 15.10 4.07
C THR A 147 -3.01 15.00 5.39
N GLU A 148 -2.07 15.90 5.63
CA GLU A 148 -1.41 16.01 6.92
C GLU A 148 -2.44 16.16 8.06
N GLU A 149 -3.44 17.01 7.87
CA GLU A 149 -4.50 17.21 8.85
C GLU A 149 -5.27 15.93 9.14
N ARG A 150 -5.69 15.21 8.09
CA ARG A 150 -6.41 13.93 8.25
C ARG A 150 -5.55 12.86 8.91
N PHE A 151 -4.26 12.85 8.61
CA PHE A 151 -3.34 11.93 9.27
C PHE A 151 -3.27 12.21 10.77
N PHE A 152 -3.07 13.47 11.18
CA PHE A 152 -3.01 13.83 12.59
C PHE A 152 -4.34 13.60 13.31
N GLU A 153 -5.47 13.83 12.66
CA GLU A 153 -6.77 13.48 13.22
C GLU A 153 -6.91 11.95 13.45
N ALA A 154 -6.44 11.15 12.50
CA ALA A 154 -6.50 9.69 12.59
C ALA A 154 -5.65 9.15 13.75
N VAL A 155 -4.49 9.72 13.99
CA VAL A 155 -3.54 9.28 15.02
C VAL A 155 -3.60 10.09 16.32
N ASP A 156 -4.65 10.84 16.53
CA ASP A 156 -4.79 11.75 17.67
C ASP A 156 -4.53 11.09 19.02
N ARG A 157 -4.92 9.82 19.17
CA ARG A 157 -4.72 9.04 20.42
C ARG A 157 -3.26 8.72 20.71
N LEU A 158 -2.35 8.98 19.80
CA LEU A 158 -0.91 8.85 20.02
C LEU A 158 -0.40 9.95 20.96
N ALA A 159 -1.05 11.08 20.96
CA ALA A 159 -0.74 12.18 21.87
C ALA A 159 -1.20 11.85 23.29
#